data_e887e8b8a10dbd4c1b290a819a3b17a1
#
_entry.id   e887e8b8a10dbd4c1b290a819a3b17a1
#
_cell.length_a   1.000
_cell.length_b   1.000
_cell.length_c   1.000
_cell.angle_alpha   90.00
_cell.angle_beta   90.00
_cell.angle_gamma   90.00
#
_symmetry.space_group_name_H-M   'P 1'
#
loop_
_entity.id
_entity.type
_entity.pdbx_description
1 polymer ?
#
loop_
_entity_poly.entity_id
_entity_poly.type
_entity_poly.pdbx_seq_one_letter_code
_entity_poly.pdbx_strand_id
1 'polypeptide(L)'
;PFASAGCHCAACPYAKDGRPQNFLLATGPRLNPDGLLVLGGGPSRDEVKQQEHLVGMMGKEMLGALQEAGIEREKLLIVHSYACMATEPKRDKEERAATNACRPLMRKLVEQLPRSTPTLLAGKWALLSLTGKQKGLFTTRGFVDMKWKVTDGAKEAEQREDESGPEVEGVLDSE
;
A
#
# COMPACT_ATOMS: atom_id res chain seq x y z
N PRO A 1 6.84 9.44 12.79
CA PRO A 1 6.72 9.28 11.33
C PRO A 1 5.30 9.55 10.81
N PHE A 2 4.22 9.16 11.53
CA PHE A 2 2.85 9.31 11.03
C PHE A 2 2.42 10.77 10.93
N ALA A 3 2.56 11.57 11.98
CA ALA A 3 2.20 12.99 11.97
C ALA A 3 3.03 13.78 10.95
N SER A 4 4.34 13.56 10.88
CA SER A 4 5.23 14.22 9.91
C SER A 4 4.92 13.81 8.46
N ALA A 5 4.29 12.67 8.24
CA ALA A 5 3.81 12.24 6.94
C ALA A 5 2.43 12.80 6.57
N GLY A 6 1.74 13.48 7.49
CA GLY A 6 0.40 14.01 7.27
C GLY A 6 -0.71 12.97 7.42
N CYS A 7 -0.46 11.86 8.14
CA CYS A 7 -1.48 10.85 8.39
C CYS A 7 -2.62 11.39 9.26
N HIS A 8 -3.85 11.01 8.94
CA HIS A 8 -5.07 11.40 9.65
C HIS A 8 -5.43 10.38 10.74
N CYS A 9 -4.52 10.16 11.70
CA CYS A 9 -4.71 9.15 12.75
C CYS A 9 -5.93 9.42 13.64
N ALA A 10 -6.34 10.68 13.81
CA ALA A 10 -7.55 11.03 14.56
C ALA A 10 -8.85 10.48 13.91
N ALA A 11 -8.86 10.30 12.58
CA ALA A 11 -9.96 9.74 11.82
C ALA A 11 -9.80 8.23 11.51
N CYS A 12 -8.71 7.61 11.97
CA CYS A 12 -8.41 6.21 11.67
C CYS A 12 -9.05 5.28 12.69
N PRO A 13 -9.86 4.28 12.28
CA PRO A 13 -10.52 3.36 13.21
C PRO A 13 -9.56 2.45 13.98
N TYR A 14 -8.32 2.29 13.49
CA TYR A 14 -7.29 1.46 14.11
C TYR A 14 -6.27 2.25 14.94
N ALA A 15 -6.48 3.55 15.07
CA ALA A 15 -5.74 4.39 16.00
C ALA A 15 -6.52 4.53 17.32
N LYS A 16 -5.79 4.68 18.43
CA LYS A 16 -6.36 4.97 19.73
C LYS A 16 -6.01 6.40 20.11
N ASP A 17 -7.00 7.21 20.44
CA ASP A 17 -6.81 8.62 20.80
C ASP A 17 -5.96 9.40 19.79
N GLY A 18 -6.19 9.13 18.50
CA GLY A 18 -5.43 9.72 17.39
C GLY A 18 -3.98 9.24 17.27
N ARG A 19 -3.60 8.18 17.97
CA ARG A 19 -2.24 7.63 17.98
C ARG A 19 -2.21 6.24 17.35
N PRO A 20 -1.20 5.94 16.49
CA PRO A 20 -1.00 4.61 15.95
C PRO A 20 -0.80 3.57 17.03
N GLN A 21 -1.42 2.40 16.86
CA GLN A 21 -1.32 1.27 17.79
C GLN A 21 -0.94 0.00 17.03
N ASN A 22 -0.12 -0.84 17.64
CA ASN A 22 0.23 -2.15 17.06
C ASN A 22 0.54 -2.06 15.56
N PHE A 23 1.52 -1.25 15.21
CA PHE A 23 1.82 -0.90 13.83
C PHE A 23 3.11 -1.56 13.32
N LEU A 24 3.18 -1.69 12.00
CA LEU A 24 4.35 -2.10 11.27
C LEU A 24 4.63 -1.08 10.16
N LEU A 25 5.85 -0.53 10.14
CA LEU A 25 6.31 0.36 9.07
C LEU A 25 6.97 -0.43 7.95
N ALA A 26 7.24 0.23 6.83
CA ALA A 26 7.95 -0.37 5.71
C ALA A 26 9.28 -1.02 6.13
N THR A 27 9.57 -2.19 5.60
CA THR A 27 10.83 -2.92 5.80
C THR A 27 11.49 -3.24 4.47
N GLY A 28 12.81 -3.29 4.46
CA GLY A 28 13.64 -3.57 3.28
C GLY A 28 14.42 -2.35 2.78
N PRO A 29 15.19 -2.51 1.71
CA PRO A 29 16.01 -1.46 1.13
C PRO A 29 15.14 -0.38 0.49
N ARG A 30 15.29 0.88 0.90
CA ARG A 30 14.43 1.98 0.43
C ARG A 30 14.75 2.52 -0.95
N LEU A 31 15.95 2.31 -1.44
CA LEU A 31 16.46 2.90 -2.69
C LEU A 31 17.24 1.89 -3.53
N ASN A 32 16.78 0.65 -3.58
CA ASN A 32 17.40 -0.33 -4.48
C ASN A 32 16.79 -0.17 -5.89
N PRO A 33 17.57 0.25 -6.89
CA PRO A 33 17.06 0.42 -8.26
C PRO A 33 16.60 -0.91 -8.89
N ASP A 34 17.14 -2.05 -8.42
CA ASP A 34 16.77 -3.39 -8.87
C ASP A 34 15.72 -4.04 -7.93
N GLY A 35 15.16 -3.24 -7.03
CA GLY A 35 14.21 -3.71 -6.03
C GLY A 35 12.77 -3.71 -6.53
N LEU A 36 11.93 -4.45 -5.81
CA LEU A 36 10.48 -4.51 -6.00
C LEU A 36 9.78 -3.91 -4.79
N LEU A 37 8.89 -2.95 -5.02
CA LEU A 37 7.93 -2.53 -3.99
C LEU A 37 6.78 -3.53 -3.91
N VAL A 38 6.57 -4.12 -2.74
CA VAL A 38 5.41 -4.96 -2.44
C VAL A 38 4.47 -4.18 -1.53
N LEU A 39 3.28 -3.88 -2.03
CA LEU A 39 2.26 -3.16 -1.29
C LEU A 39 1.10 -4.09 -0.95
N GLY A 40 0.94 -4.40 0.33
CA GLY A 40 -0.13 -5.23 0.88
C GLY A 40 -1.32 -4.45 1.43
N GLY A 41 -2.30 -5.16 2.00
CA GLY A 41 -3.46 -4.58 2.68
C GLY A 41 -3.06 -3.93 4.00
N GLY A 42 -3.18 -4.66 5.09
CA GLY A 42 -2.76 -4.24 6.42
C GLY A 42 -2.01 -5.35 7.16
N PRO A 43 -1.25 -5.01 8.20
CA PRO A 43 -0.42 -5.99 8.90
C PRO A 43 -1.27 -7.01 9.66
N SER A 44 -0.77 -8.23 9.69
CA SER A 44 -1.29 -9.31 10.52
C SER A 44 -0.75 -9.21 11.94
N ARG A 45 -1.35 -10.01 12.85
CA ARG A 45 -0.88 -10.10 14.25
C ARG A 45 0.57 -10.59 14.34
N ASP A 46 0.93 -11.59 13.54
CA ASP A 46 2.28 -12.16 13.56
C ASP A 46 3.32 -11.19 13.03
N GLU A 47 2.98 -10.44 11.98
CA GLU A 47 3.85 -9.40 11.42
C GLU A 47 4.10 -8.26 12.42
N VAL A 48 3.06 -7.81 13.12
CA VAL A 48 3.21 -6.78 14.16
C VAL A 48 4.02 -7.30 15.34
N LYS A 49 3.76 -8.53 15.77
CA LYS A 49 4.48 -9.16 16.89
C LYS A 49 5.98 -9.34 16.59
N GLN A 50 6.31 -9.75 15.37
CA GLN A 50 7.70 -9.99 14.94
C GLN A 50 8.37 -8.72 14.38
N GLN A 51 7.60 -7.64 14.16
CA GLN A 51 8.05 -6.42 13.47
C GLN A 51 8.68 -6.72 12.10
N GLU A 52 8.09 -7.71 11.40
CA GLU A 52 8.57 -8.18 10.12
C GLU A 52 7.41 -8.52 9.18
N HIS A 53 7.51 -8.10 7.91
CA HIS A 53 6.50 -8.39 6.88
C HIS A 53 6.63 -9.82 6.34
N LEU A 54 5.53 -10.33 5.80
CA LEU A 54 5.43 -11.61 5.11
C LEU A 54 5.80 -12.83 5.97
N VAL A 55 5.63 -12.75 7.29
CA VAL A 55 5.87 -13.87 8.23
C VAL A 55 4.63 -14.73 8.46
N GLY A 56 3.43 -14.24 8.14
CA GLY A 56 2.19 -15.01 8.18
C GLY A 56 2.07 -16.00 7.01
N MET A 57 1.04 -16.86 7.05
CA MET A 57 0.81 -17.89 6.03
C MET A 57 0.75 -17.31 4.62
N MET A 58 -0.10 -16.30 4.38
CA MET A 58 -0.22 -15.64 3.06
C MET A 58 1.08 -14.95 2.63
N GLY A 59 1.81 -14.40 3.58
CA GLY A 59 3.10 -13.75 3.31
C GLY A 59 4.17 -14.74 2.88
N LYS A 60 4.20 -15.90 3.49
CA LYS A 60 5.12 -17.00 3.13
C LYS A 60 4.86 -17.55 1.73
N GLU A 61 3.58 -17.72 1.36
CA GLU A 61 3.17 -18.12 0.02
C GLU A 61 3.61 -17.08 -1.03
N MET A 62 3.37 -15.80 -0.75
CA MET A 62 3.81 -14.72 -1.64
C MET A 62 5.34 -14.68 -1.77
N LEU A 63 6.05 -14.82 -0.66
CA LEU A 63 7.51 -14.82 -0.67
C LEU A 63 8.05 -16.02 -1.45
N GLY A 64 7.46 -17.21 -1.30
CA GLY A 64 7.81 -18.40 -2.08
C GLY A 64 7.64 -18.16 -3.59
N ALA A 65 6.50 -17.62 -4.01
CA ALA A 65 6.27 -17.30 -5.41
C ALA A 65 7.25 -16.25 -5.98
N LEU A 66 7.63 -15.25 -5.18
CA LEU A 66 8.63 -14.27 -5.58
C LEU A 66 10.02 -14.89 -5.71
N GLN A 67 10.40 -15.78 -4.80
CA GLN A 67 11.67 -16.52 -4.85
C GLN A 67 11.73 -17.46 -6.07
N GLU A 68 10.64 -18.16 -6.38
CA GLU A 68 10.54 -18.96 -7.60
C GLU A 68 10.70 -18.11 -8.87
N ALA A 69 10.25 -16.86 -8.83
CA ALA A 69 10.49 -15.88 -9.90
C ALA A 69 11.89 -15.25 -9.89
N GLY A 70 12.79 -15.69 -9.00
CA GLY A 70 14.17 -15.17 -8.88
C GLY A 70 14.28 -13.85 -8.13
N ILE A 71 13.25 -13.46 -7.35
CA ILE A 71 13.24 -12.21 -6.59
C ILE A 71 13.49 -12.52 -5.11
N GLU A 72 14.69 -12.26 -4.65
CA GLU A 72 15.10 -12.48 -3.28
C GLU A 72 14.49 -11.47 -2.31
N ARG A 73 14.29 -11.88 -1.05
CA ARG A 73 13.68 -11.03 0.00
C ARG A 73 14.43 -9.71 0.21
N GLU A 74 15.74 -9.74 0.09
CA GLU A 74 16.63 -8.59 0.27
C GLU A 74 16.42 -7.49 -0.78
N LYS A 75 15.77 -7.81 -1.89
CA LYS A 75 15.38 -6.86 -2.94
C LYS A 75 13.97 -6.29 -2.74
N LEU A 76 13.25 -6.75 -1.73
CA LEU A 76 11.87 -6.34 -1.49
C LEU A 76 11.81 -5.17 -0.52
N LEU A 77 11.24 -4.05 -0.95
CA LEU A 77 10.68 -3.05 -0.05
C LEU A 77 9.20 -3.39 0.18
N ILE A 78 8.85 -3.73 1.41
CA ILE A 78 7.52 -4.22 1.73
C ILE A 78 6.81 -3.21 2.63
N VAL A 79 5.55 -2.93 2.30
CA VAL A 79 4.74 -1.99 3.07
C VAL A 79 3.26 -2.36 2.98
N HIS A 80 2.47 -1.93 3.94
CA HIS A 80 1.02 -2.08 3.95
C HIS A 80 0.31 -0.77 3.64
N SER A 81 -0.89 -0.86 3.08
CA SER A 81 -1.76 0.29 2.74
C SER A 81 -2.16 1.11 3.96
N TYR A 82 -2.25 0.47 5.10
CA TYR A 82 -2.36 1.08 6.42
C TYR A 82 -1.43 0.35 7.39
N ALA A 83 -0.79 1.10 8.29
CA ALA A 83 0.30 0.58 9.10
C ALA A 83 -0.16 -0.12 10.39
N CYS A 84 -1.32 0.25 10.94
CA CYS A 84 -1.82 -0.33 12.20
C CYS A 84 -2.55 -1.65 11.95
N MET A 85 -2.38 -2.61 12.86
CA MET A 85 -3.12 -3.87 12.82
C MET A 85 -4.62 -3.60 12.95
N ALA A 86 -5.40 -4.21 12.05
CA ALA A 86 -6.85 -4.15 12.11
C ALA A 86 -7.39 -4.86 13.36
N THR A 87 -8.45 -4.31 13.94
CA THR A 87 -9.25 -5.01 14.95
C THR A 87 -10.12 -6.08 14.29
N GLU A 88 -10.33 -7.19 14.96
CA GLU A 88 -11.19 -8.27 14.46
C GLU A 88 -12.64 -8.07 14.95
N PRO A 89 -13.67 -8.39 14.14
CA PRO A 89 -13.56 -8.81 12.73
C PRO A 89 -13.23 -7.63 11.80
N LYS A 90 -12.41 -7.88 10.78
CA LYS A 90 -12.08 -6.87 9.76
C LYS A 90 -13.34 -6.50 8.97
N ARG A 91 -13.58 -5.20 8.82
CA ARG A 91 -14.71 -4.65 8.07
C ARG A 91 -14.22 -3.76 6.95
N ASP A 92 -14.77 -3.96 5.77
CA ASP A 92 -14.38 -3.20 4.56
C ASP A 92 -14.43 -1.67 4.75
N LYS A 93 -15.44 -1.19 5.48
CA LYS A 93 -15.57 0.25 5.78
C LYS A 93 -14.41 0.76 6.64
N GLU A 94 -14.01 0.01 7.64
CA GLU A 94 -12.93 0.37 8.56
C GLU A 94 -11.57 0.29 7.86
N GLU A 95 -11.32 -0.77 7.10
CA GLU A 95 -10.08 -0.90 6.32
C GLU A 95 -9.94 0.20 5.26
N ARG A 96 -11.06 0.60 4.62
CA ARG A 96 -11.09 1.76 3.71
C ARG A 96 -10.71 3.04 4.44
N ALA A 97 -11.32 3.31 5.58
CA ALA A 97 -11.03 4.51 6.37
C ALA A 97 -9.55 4.53 6.83
N ALA A 98 -9.03 3.39 7.29
CA ALA A 98 -7.63 3.26 7.68
C ALA A 98 -6.68 3.48 6.50
N THR A 99 -6.99 2.90 5.32
CA THR A 99 -6.21 3.11 4.10
C THR A 99 -6.16 4.59 3.72
N ASN A 100 -7.30 5.27 3.71
CA ASN A 100 -7.36 6.70 3.40
C ASN A 100 -6.58 7.54 4.43
N ALA A 101 -6.69 7.22 5.71
CA ALA A 101 -5.96 7.92 6.78
C ALA A 101 -4.44 7.74 6.69
N CYS A 102 -3.96 6.58 6.22
CA CYS A 102 -2.54 6.28 6.06
C CYS A 102 -1.98 6.65 4.66
N ARG A 103 -2.81 6.98 3.69
CA ARG A 103 -2.41 7.27 2.31
C ARG A 103 -1.30 8.32 2.17
N PRO A 104 -1.25 9.40 2.97
CA PRO A 104 -0.14 10.35 2.93
C PRO A 104 1.23 9.73 3.25
N LEU A 105 1.28 8.76 4.16
CA LEU A 105 2.52 8.03 4.48
C LEU A 105 2.99 7.21 3.26
N MET A 106 2.05 6.53 2.60
CA MET A 106 2.33 5.76 1.39
C MET A 106 2.83 6.64 0.25
N ARG A 107 2.18 7.78 0.01
CA ARG A 107 2.61 8.74 -1.01
C ARG A 107 4.04 9.20 -0.78
N LYS A 108 4.37 9.62 0.44
CA LYS A 108 5.73 10.05 0.79
C LYS A 108 6.78 8.95 0.61
N LEU A 109 6.42 7.71 0.87
CA LEU A 109 7.32 6.58 0.64
C LEU A 109 7.57 6.39 -0.86
N VAL A 110 6.50 6.33 -1.66
CA VAL A 110 6.60 6.11 -3.12
C VAL A 110 7.32 7.27 -3.82
N GLU A 111 7.11 8.51 -3.38
CA GLU A 111 7.81 9.70 -3.91
C GLU A 111 9.33 9.65 -3.71
N GLN A 112 9.82 8.88 -2.74
CA GLN A 112 11.24 8.68 -2.48
C GLN A 112 11.87 7.56 -3.34
N LEU A 113 11.06 6.79 -4.05
CA LEU A 113 11.53 5.69 -4.88
C LEU A 113 11.85 6.17 -6.31
N PRO A 114 12.79 5.51 -7.01
CA PRO A 114 12.97 5.72 -8.44
C PRO A 114 11.64 5.49 -9.19
N ARG A 115 11.34 6.32 -10.19
CA ARG A 115 10.09 6.20 -10.97
C ARG A 115 9.96 4.87 -11.70
N SER A 116 11.07 4.22 -11.98
CA SER A 116 11.15 2.90 -12.60
C SER A 116 10.97 1.74 -11.63
N THR A 117 10.76 1.99 -10.32
CA THR A 117 10.62 0.92 -9.32
C THR A 117 9.38 0.08 -9.61
N PRO A 118 9.53 -1.20 -9.97
CA PRO A 118 8.40 -2.08 -10.17
C PRO A 118 7.60 -2.19 -8.87
N THR A 119 6.27 -2.26 -8.98
CA THR A 119 5.39 -2.31 -7.81
C THR A 119 4.38 -3.43 -7.93
N LEU A 120 4.41 -4.37 -6.98
CA LEU A 120 3.41 -5.42 -6.84
C LEU A 120 2.31 -4.97 -5.88
N LEU A 121 1.09 -4.83 -6.40
CA LEU A 121 -0.10 -4.47 -5.61
C LEU A 121 -0.86 -5.73 -5.21
N ALA A 122 -0.85 -6.06 -3.93
CA ALA A 122 -1.52 -7.22 -3.38
C ALA A 122 -2.87 -6.83 -2.75
N GLY A 123 -3.92 -6.86 -3.57
CA GLY A 123 -5.31 -6.68 -3.15
C GLY A 123 -5.87 -5.27 -3.28
N LYS A 124 -7.19 -5.16 -2.98
CA LYS A 124 -7.98 -3.93 -3.20
C LYS A 124 -7.51 -2.71 -2.41
N TRP A 125 -6.95 -2.91 -1.22
CA TRP A 125 -6.45 -1.82 -0.39
C TRP A 125 -5.13 -1.27 -0.90
N ALA A 126 -4.27 -2.12 -1.45
CA ALA A 126 -3.07 -1.71 -2.14
C ALA A 126 -3.40 -0.83 -3.35
N LEU A 127 -4.36 -1.26 -4.15
CA LEU A 127 -4.85 -0.48 -5.29
C LEU A 127 -5.43 0.87 -4.84
N LEU A 128 -6.31 0.88 -3.83
CA LEU A 128 -6.89 2.12 -3.28
C LEU A 128 -5.80 3.06 -2.75
N SER A 129 -4.86 2.54 -1.98
CA SER A 129 -3.78 3.32 -1.37
C SER A 129 -2.96 4.08 -2.41
N LEU A 130 -2.63 3.42 -3.51
CA LEU A 130 -1.80 4.00 -4.57
C LEU A 130 -2.62 4.88 -5.53
N THR A 131 -3.75 4.37 -6.03
CA THR A 131 -4.51 5.01 -7.11
C THR A 131 -5.64 5.91 -6.64
N GLY A 132 -6.10 5.73 -5.40
CA GLY A 132 -7.34 6.36 -4.89
C GLY A 132 -8.61 5.66 -5.35
N LYS A 133 -8.52 4.61 -6.18
CA LYS A 133 -9.66 3.84 -6.69
C LYS A 133 -9.71 2.46 -6.03
N GLN A 134 -10.90 2.02 -5.65
CA GLN A 134 -11.12 0.67 -5.12
C GLN A 134 -11.74 -0.26 -6.19
N LYS A 135 -12.44 0.31 -7.16
CA LYS A 135 -13.06 -0.44 -8.25
C LYS A 135 -12.01 -0.85 -9.28
N GLY A 136 -12.16 -2.00 -9.89
CA GLY A 136 -11.32 -2.46 -10.99
C GLY A 136 -10.24 -3.47 -10.61
N LEU A 137 -10.20 -3.98 -9.36
CA LEU A 137 -9.22 -5.01 -8.98
C LEU A 137 -9.27 -6.26 -9.89
N PHE A 138 -10.47 -6.66 -10.32
CA PHE A 138 -10.65 -7.82 -11.20
C PHE A 138 -10.41 -7.50 -12.68
N THR A 139 -10.48 -6.22 -13.06
CA THR A 139 -10.23 -5.75 -14.42
C THR A 139 -8.82 -5.18 -14.60
N THR A 140 -8.15 -4.83 -13.51
CA THR A 140 -6.79 -4.29 -13.50
C THR A 140 -5.81 -5.41 -13.11
N ARG A 141 -5.72 -6.45 -13.94
CA ARG A 141 -4.75 -7.54 -13.78
C ARG A 141 -3.64 -7.39 -14.82
N GLY A 142 -2.44 -7.82 -14.48
CA GLY A 142 -1.28 -7.73 -15.35
C GLY A 142 -0.45 -6.46 -15.11
N PHE A 143 0.34 -6.11 -16.09
CA PHE A 143 1.20 -4.92 -16.02
C PHE A 143 0.39 -3.68 -16.39
N VAL A 144 0.43 -2.68 -15.51
CA VAL A 144 -0.22 -1.38 -15.73
C VAL A 144 0.85 -0.31 -15.61
N ASP A 145 1.03 0.48 -16.65
CA ASP A 145 1.84 1.69 -16.57
C ASP A 145 1.02 2.80 -15.94
N MET A 146 1.38 3.18 -14.71
CA MET A 146 0.68 4.22 -13.97
C MET A 146 1.45 5.52 -14.04
N LYS A 147 0.94 6.49 -14.79
CA LYS A 147 1.42 7.88 -14.75
C LYS A 147 1.00 8.51 -13.42
N TRP A 148 1.93 8.56 -12.49
CA TRP A 148 1.71 9.22 -11.20
C TRP A 148 1.77 10.74 -11.35
N LYS A 149 0.66 11.42 -11.17
CA LYS A 149 0.65 12.88 -11.02
C LYS A 149 0.87 13.18 -9.52
N VAL A 150 2.01 13.77 -9.19
CA VAL A 150 2.22 14.42 -7.90
C VAL A 150 1.35 15.69 -7.91
N THR A 151 0.18 15.61 -7.29
CA THR A 151 -0.64 16.79 -7.04
C THR A 151 -0.31 17.33 -5.66
N ASP A 152 0.02 18.61 -5.58
CA ASP A 152 0.28 19.30 -4.32
C ASP A 152 -0.91 19.16 -3.38
N GLY A 153 -0.69 18.49 -2.24
CA GLY A 153 -1.66 17.89 -1.35
C GLY A 153 -2.56 18.84 -0.53
N ALA A 154 -2.90 20.03 -1.02
CA ALA A 154 -3.68 20.99 -0.24
C ALA A 154 -5.15 21.18 -0.70
N LYS A 155 -5.57 20.60 -1.82
CA LYS A 155 -6.93 20.86 -2.38
C LYS A 155 -7.80 19.63 -2.63
N GLU A 156 -7.38 18.43 -2.30
CA GLU A 156 -8.10 17.19 -2.65
C GLU A 156 -8.95 16.58 -1.52
N ALA A 157 -9.01 17.18 -0.34
CA ALA A 157 -9.82 16.66 0.76
C ALA A 157 -11.32 16.99 0.62
N GLU A 158 -11.70 17.93 -0.22
CA GLU A 158 -13.06 18.49 -0.24
C GLU A 158 -13.87 18.22 -1.53
N GLN A 159 -13.27 17.61 -2.55
CA GLN A 159 -13.98 17.38 -3.83
C GLN A 159 -13.60 16.03 -4.43
N ARG A 160 -14.16 14.93 -3.97
CA ARG A 160 -14.26 13.68 -4.75
C ARG A 160 -15.24 12.68 -4.15
N GLU A 161 -16.50 13.00 -4.28
CA GLU A 161 -17.54 12.03 -4.59
C GLU A 161 -17.70 11.85 -6.12
N ASP A 162 -16.84 12.46 -6.93
CA ASP A 162 -17.01 12.51 -8.39
C ASP A 162 -15.94 11.73 -9.18
N GLU A 163 -16.37 11.15 -10.28
CA GLU A 163 -15.88 10.03 -11.08
C GLU A 163 -14.62 10.25 -11.94
N SER A 164 -13.65 11.08 -11.59
CA SER A 164 -12.48 11.27 -12.46
C SER A 164 -11.17 10.81 -11.81
N GLY A 165 -10.86 9.54 -11.98
CA GLY A 165 -9.52 9.04 -11.66
C GLY A 165 -8.61 9.03 -12.91
N PRO A 166 -7.28 8.81 -12.76
CA PRO A 166 -6.37 8.80 -13.89
C PRO A 166 -6.78 7.80 -14.97
N GLU A 167 -6.72 8.22 -16.22
CA GLU A 167 -6.91 7.35 -17.36
C GLU A 167 -5.85 6.25 -17.34
N VAL A 168 -6.30 5.02 -17.39
CA VAL A 168 -5.43 3.84 -17.53
C VAL A 168 -5.31 3.62 -19.03
N GLU A 169 -4.23 4.10 -19.64
CA GLU A 169 -3.89 3.77 -21.01
C GLU A 169 -3.16 2.43 -21.05
N GLY A 170 -3.76 1.46 -21.71
CA GLY A 170 -3.12 0.27 -22.25
C GLY A 170 -2.96 -0.90 -21.27
N VAL A 171 -3.86 -1.86 -21.39
CA VAL A 171 -3.58 -3.26 -21.04
C VAL A 171 -2.76 -3.84 -22.19
N LEU A 172 -1.52 -4.23 -21.94
CA LEU A 172 -0.78 -5.06 -22.89
C LEU A 172 -1.30 -6.49 -22.75
N ASP A 173 -2.08 -6.92 -23.74
CA ASP A 173 -2.46 -8.34 -23.88
C ASP A 173 -1.19 -9.14 -24.11
N SER A 174 -0.92 -10.09 -23.23
CA SER A 174 0.10 -11.11 -23.43
C SER A 174 -0.46 -12.20 -24.35
N GLU A 175 0.08 -12.31 -25.54
CA GLU A 175 0.04 -13.57 -26.30
C GLU A 175 0.94 -14.64 -25.67
#